data_28bd2349e36cbfc0cae63de33699abf0
#
_entry.id   28bd2349e36cbfc0cae63de33699abf0
#
_cell.length_a   1.000
_cell.length_b   1.000
_cell.length_c   1.000
_cell.angle_alpha   90.00
_cell.angle_beta   90.00
_cell.angle_gamma   90.00
#
_symmetry.space_group_name_H-M   'P 1'
#
loop_
_entity.id
_entity.type
_entity.pdbx_description
1 polymer ?
#
loop_
_entity_poly.entity_id
_entity_poly.type
_entity_poly.pdbx_seq_one_letter_code
_entity_poly.pdbx_strand_id
1 'polypeptide(L)' 'TTVKGVRVSEGKEGIYIELYVKVKYRVKIPQLAWDIQNRIKEIVSKKYQIAVKEINIHVQGVEMTEDK' A
#
# COMPACT_ATOMS: atom_id res chain seq x y z
N THR A 1 6.67 9.11 1.35
CA THR A 1 5.37 8.52 1.01
C THR A 1 4.35 8.85 2.08
N THR A 2 3.22 9.34 1.64
CA THR A 2 2.13 9.69 2.55
C THR A 2 0.92 8.82 2.24
N VAL A 3 0.42 8.15 3.27
CA VAL A 3 -0.78 7.32 3.11
C VAL A 3 -2.00 8.23 3.27
N LYS A 4 -2.84 8.27 2.24
CA LYS A 4 -4.01 9.13 2.24
C LYS A 4 -5.27 8.39 2.67
N GLY A 5 -5.28 7.09 2.53
CA GLY A 5 -6.44 6.32 2.95
C GLY A 5 -6.20 4.83 2.81
N VAL A 6 -6.97 4.07 3.55
CA VAL A 6 -6.91 2.61 3.51
C VAL A 6 -8.33 2.08 3.46
N ARG A 7 -8.56 1.13 2.58
CA ARG A 7 -9.86 0.46 2.51
C ARG A 7 -9.63 -1.04 2.63
N VAL A 8 -10.38 -1.67 3.52
CA VAL A 8 -10.27 -3.10 3.74
C VAL A 8 -11.62 -3.73 3.47
N SER A 9 -11.64 -4.79 2.70
CA SER A 9 -12.85 -5.53 2.43
C SER A 9 -12.60 -7.01 2.58
N GLU A 10 -13.63 -7.75 2.98
CA GLU A 10 -13.57 -9.19 3.16
C GLU A 10 -14.18 -9.90 1.99
N GLY A 11 -13.47 -10.93 1.53
CA GLY A 11 -14.00 -11.83 0.51
C GLY A 11 -13.97 -13.25 1.00
N LYS A 12 -14.43 -14.15 0.14
CA LYS A 12 -14.47 -15.57 0.50
C LYS A 12 -13.09 -16.17 0.66
N GLU A 13 -12.10 -15.63 -0.03
CA GLU A 13 -10.77 -16.19 -0.03
C GLU A 13 -9.79 -15.44 0.84
N GLY A 14 -10.25 -14.41 1.53
CA GLY A 14 -9.38 -13.63 2.38
C GLY A 14 -9.71 -12.15 2.36
N ILE A 15 -8.72 -11.35 2.70
CA ILE A 15 -8.91 -9.91 2.84
C ILE A 15 -8.30 -9.20 1.65
N TYR A 16 -8.98 -8.17 1.18
CA TYR A 16 -8.51 -7.29 0.11
C TYR A 16 -8.24 -5.92 0.71
N ILE A 17 -7.04 -5.41 0.48
CA ILE A 17 -6.62 -4.13 1.03
C ILE A 17 -6.33 -3.18 -0.12
N GLU A 18 -6.86 -1.96 -0.02
CA GLU A 18 -6.55 -0.92 -0.99
C GLU A 18 -5.91 0.25 -0.25
N LEU A 19 -4.77 0.65 -0.74
CA LEU A 19 -4.03 1.78 -0.17
C LEU A 19 -4.00 2.92 -1.15
N TYR A 20 -4.31 4.10 -0.66
CA TYR A 20 -4.24 5.32 -1.45
C TYR A 20 -3.08 6.16 -0.93
N VAL A 21 -2.09 6.37 -1.78
CA VAL A 21 -0.86 7.01 -1.34
C VAL A 21 -0.47 8.16 -2.26
N LYS A 22 0.28 9.09 -1.70
CA LYS A 22 1.00 10.09 -2.47
C LYS A 22 2.48 9.80 -2.29
N VAL A 23 3.23 9.89 -3.37
CA VAL A 23 4.67 9.62 -3.30
C VAL A 23 5.43 10.90 -3.62
N LYS A 24 6.65 10.94 -3.14
CA LYS A 24 7.52 12.07 -3.43
C LYS A 24 8.11 11.91 -4.81
N TYR A 25 8.52 13.03 -5.35
CA TYR A 25 9.21 13.08 -6.62
C TYR A 25 10.44 12.17 -6.61
N ARG A 26 10.66 11.45 -7.69
CA ARG A 26 11.81 10.57 -7.89
C ARG A 26 11.75 9.24 -7.14
N VAL A 27 10.62 8.92 -6.57
CA VAL A 27 10.45 7.59 -5.97
C VAL A 27 10.16 6.59 -7.08
N LYS A 28 10.79 5.42 -7.00
CA LYS A 28 10.52 4.36 -7.95
C LYS A 28 9.24 3.65 -7.51
N ILE A 29 8.17 3.96 -8.19
CA ILE A 29 6.85 3.49 -7.78
C ILE A 29 6.71 1.97 -7.76
N PRO A 30 7.18 1.22 -8.78
CA PRO A 30 7.05 -0.24 -8.74
C PRO A 30 7.73 -0.88 -7.53
N GLN A 31 8.90 -0.40 -7.20
CA GLN A 31 9.63 -0.94 -6.05
C GLN A 31 8.95 -0.56 -4.74
N LEU A 32 8.46 0.66 -4.66
CA LEU A 32 7.75 1.11 -3.47
C LEU A 32 6.50 0.29 -3.24
N ALA A 33 5.73 0.05 -4.29
CA ALA A 33 4.52 -0.74 -4.19
C ALA A 33 4.83 -2.16 -3.70
N TRP A 34 5.88 -2.75 -4.25
CA TRP A 34 6.30 -4.09 -3.85
C TRP A 34 6.66 -4.16 -2.38
N ASP A 35 7.43 -3.18 -1.92
CA ASP A 35 7.84 -3.13 -0.52
C ASP A 35 6.64 -2.99 0.41
N ILE A 36 5.73 -2.10 0.07
CA ILE A 36 4.54 -1.88 0.90
C ILE A 36 3.69 -3.14 0.95
N GLN A 37 3.47 -3.78 -0.18
CA GLN A 37 2.66 -4.99 -0.22
C GLN A 37 3.24 -6.08 0.66
N ASN A 38 4.55 -6.28 0.59
CA ASN A 38 5.19 -7.31 1.37
C ASN A 38 5.14 -7.03 2.86
N ARG A 39 5.33 -5.79 3.24
CA ARG A 39 5.28 -5.42 4.65
C ARG A 39 3.89 -5.61 5.23
N ILE A 40 2.88 -5.21 4.49
CA ILE A 40 1.52 -5.35 4.97
C ILE A 40 1.13 -6.82 5.07
N LYS A 41 1.47 -7.61 4.07
CA LYS A 41 1.19 -9.04 4.12
C LYS A 41 1.82 -9.69 5.33
N GLU A 42 3.07 -9.35 5.60
CA GLU A 42 3.78 -9.93 6.71
C GLU A 42 3.16 -9.55 8.05
N ILE A 43 2.85 -8.28 8.22
CA ILE A 43 2.29 -7.80 9.47
C ILE A 43 0.92 -8.41 9.73
N VAL A 44 0.06 -8.39 8.73
CA VAL A 44 -1.30 -8.89 8.89
C VAL A 44 -1.31 -10.39 9.11
N SER A 45 -0.48 -11.12 8.37
CA SER A 45 -0.42 -12.56 8.51
C SER A 45 0.09 -12.99 9.87
N LYS A 46 1.12 -12.32 10.37
CA LYS A 46 1.71 -12.68 11.65
C LYS A 46 0.88 -12.22 12.84
N LYS A 47 0.39 -11.01 12.77
CA LYS A 47 -0.30 -10.43 13.92
C LYS A 47 -1.72 -10.92 14.07
N TYR A 48 -2.42 -11.06 12.96
CA TYR A 48 -3.84 -11.39 13.00
C TYR A 48 -4.15 -12.78 12.45
N GLN A 49 -3.16 -13.44 11.89
CA GLN A 49 -3.32 -14.76 11.30
C GLN A 49 -4.44 -14.77 10.24
N ILE A 50 -4.52 -13.71 9.49
CA ILE A 50 -5.52 -13.54 8.45
C ILE A 50 -4.82 -13.60 7.09
N ALA A 51 -5.41 -14.33 6.17
CA ALA A 51 -4.86 -14.41 4.82
C ALA A 51 -5.19 -13.14 4.05
N VAL A 52 -4.15 -12.45 3.59
CA VAL A 52 -4.33 -11.29 2.74
C VAL A 52 -4.29 -11.77 1.29
N LYS A 53 -5.43 -11.69 0.63
CA LYS A 53 -5.55 -12.18 -0.73
C LYS A 53 -4.91 -11.22 -1.72
N GLU A 54 -5.13 -9.94 -1.54
CA GLU A 54 -4.69 -8.95 -2.50
C GLU A 54 -4.47 -7.60 -1.84
N ILE A 55 -3.43 -6.92 -2.26
CA ILE A 55 -3.16 -5.56 -1.82
C ILE A 55 -2.97 -4.72 -3.07
N ASN A 56 -3.83 -3.73 -3.23
CA ASN A 56 -3.76 -2.81 -4.35
C ASN A 56 -3.31 -1.44 -3.86
N ILE A 57 -2.31 -0.90 -4.51
CA ILE A 57 -1.77 0.40 -4.15
C ILE A 57 -2.14 1.39 -5.24
N HIS A 58 -2.87 2.41 -4.85
CA HIS A 58 -3.30 3.47 -5.76
C HIS A 58 -2.48 4.71 -5.51
N VAL A 59 -1.63 5.05 -6.46
CA VAL A 59 -0.85 6.27 -6.36
C VAL A 59 -1.72 7.42 -6.85
N GLN A 60 -2.14 8.26 -5.92
CA GLN A 60 -3.06 9.35 -6.23
C GLN A 60 -2.36 10.59 -6.77
N GLY A 61 -1.07 10.67 -6.54
CA GLY A 61 -0.33 11.81 -7.06
C GLY A 61 1.12 11.76 -6.65
N VAL A 62 1.89 12.60 -7.29
CA VAL A 62 3.30 12.75 -6.99
C VAL A 62 3.48 14.11 -6.34
N GLU A 63 4.05 14.10 -5.14
CA GLU A 63 4.30 15.32 -4.43
C GLU A 63 5.58 15.95 -4.96
N MET A 64 5.45 17.08 -5.60
CA MET A 64 6.61 17.78 -6.15
C MET A 64 7.21 18.66 -5.10
N THR A 65 8.40 18.30 -4.67
CA THR A 65 9.11 19.13 -3.72
C THR A 65 9.78 20.25 -4.46
N GLU A 66 9.56 21.44 -3.98
CA GLU A 66 10.22 22.58 -4.57
C GLU A 66 11.62 22.70 -4.03
N ASP A 67 12.56 22.40 -4.85
CA ASP A 67 13.96 22.55 -4.48
C ASP A 67 14.46 23.89 -4.93
N LYS A 68 14.60 24.73 -4.00
CA LYS A 68 15.10 26.06 -4.30
C LYS A 68 16.44 26.29 -3.70
#